data_97824404b171e035ba375711dd8f36a7
#
_entry.id   97824404b171e035ba375711dd8f36a7
#
_cell.length_a   1.000
_cell.length_b   1.000
_cell.length_c   1.000
_cell.angle_alpha   90.00
_cell.angle_beta   90.00
_cell.angle_gamma   90.00
#
_symmetry.space_group_name_H-M   'P 1'
#
loop_
_entity.id
_entity.type
_entity.pdbx_description
1 polymer ?
#
loop_
_entity_poly.entity_id
_entity_poly.type
_entity_poly.pdbx_seq_one_letter_code
_entity_poly.pdbx_strand_id
1 'polypeptide(L)' 'MIQNDVELEGAQKRIAYFYRLLAQFRVTTPPEIYPLMAGAYLAEINRMHAEVLEYLKRHSSEPLPAEAA' A
#
# COMPACT_ATOMS: atom_id res chain seq x y z
N MET A 1 7.82 -5.51 -4.67
CA MET A 1 8.82 -5.05 -3.69
C MET A 1 9.42 -3.73 -4.14
N ILE A 2 9.55 -2.79 -3.21
CA ILE A 2 10.11 -1.47 -3.50
C ILE A 2 11.62 -1.54 -3.52
N GLN A 3 12.24 -1.09 -4.60
CA GLN A 3 13.68 -1.20 -4.79
C GLN A 3 14.42 0.14 -4.83
N ASN A 4 13.69 1.24 -4.98
CA ASN A 4 14.29 2.56 -5.03
C ASN A 4 13.27 3.62 -4.61
N ASP A 5 13.73 4.86 -4.47
CA ASP A 5 12.89 5.94 -3.98
C ASP A 5 11.78 6.33 -4.96
N VAL A 6 12.00 6.12 -6.26
CA VAL A 6 10.95 6.37 -7.26
C VAL A 6 9.79 5.40 -7.07
N GLU A 7 10.12 4.13 -6.83
CA GLU A 7 9.09 3.11 -6.56
C GLU A 7 8.41 3.36 -5.22
N LEU A 8 9.15 3.83 -4.22
CA LEU A 8 8.57 4.20 -2.94
C LEU A 8 7.51 5.30 -3.12
N GLU A 9 7.84 6.33 -3.86
CA GLU A 9 6.91 7.43 -4.12
C GLU A 9 5.68 6.92 -4.85
N GLY A 10 5.86 6.05 -5.85
CA GLY A 10 4.75 5.44 -6.56
C GLY A 10 3.85 4.63 -5.66
N ALA A 11 4.43 3.85 -4.75
CA ALA A 11 3.66 3.06 -3.79
C ALA A 11 2.86 3.96 -2.86
N GLN A 12 3.45 5.04 -2.37
CA GLN A 12 2.75 5.98 -1.50
C GLN A 12 1.58 6.66 -2.21
N LYS A 13 1.76 7.02 -3.47
CA LYS A 13 0.69 7.61 -4.27
C LYS A 13 -0.46 6.62 -4.49
N ARG A 14 -0.13 5.36 -4.71
CA ARG A 14 -1.15 4.31 -4.90
C ARG A 14 -1.93 4.07 -3.61
N ILE A 15 -1.24 4.02 -2.47
CA ILE A 15 -1.89 3.87 -1.17
C ILE A 15 -2.85 5.05 -0.93
N ALA A 16 -2.41 6.27 -1.19
CA ALA A 16 -3.25 7.45 -1.03
C ALA A 16 -4.48 7.39 -1.93
N TYR A 17 -4.32 6.88 -3.14
CA TYR A 17 -5.43 6.71 -4.06
C TYR A 17 -6.47 5.73 -3.51
N PHE A 18 -6.02 4.60 -2.98
CA PHE A 18 -6.94 3.62 -2.39
C PHE A 18 -7.64 4.17 -1.15
N TYR A 19 -6.95 4.93 -0.31
CA TYR A 19 -7.60 5.59 0.81
C TYR A 19 -8.72 6.52 0.35
N ARG A 20 -8.45 7.27 -0.72
CA ARG A 20 -9.45 8.18 -1.27
C ARG A 20 -10.66 7.43 -1.82
N LEU A 21 -10.42 6.34 -2.52
CA LEU A 21 -11.51 5.51 -3.03
C LEU A 21 -12.36 4.96 -1.90
N LEU A 22 -11.73 4.43 -0.85
CA LEU A 22 -12.47 3.90 0.28
C LEU A 22 -13.29 4.98 0.98
N ALA A 23 -12.74 6.17 1.11
CA ALA A 23 -13.49 7.28 1.72
C ALA A 23 -14.75 7.62 0.92
N GLN A 24 -14.69 7.54 -0.40
CA GLN A 24 -15.86 7.76 -1.26
C GLN A 24 -16.85 6.60 -1.14
N PHE A 25 -16.36 5.37 -1.22
CA PHE A 25 -17.25 4.20 -1.14
C PHE A 25 -17.95 4.09 0.20
N ARG A 26 -17.30 4.57 1.26
CA ARG A 26 -17.86 4.56 2.60
C ARG A 26 -19.19 5.31 2.67
N VAL A 27 -19.38 6.33 1.87
CA VAL A 27 -20.59 7.14 1.87
C VAL A 27 -21.54 6.83 0.70
N THR A 28 -21.03 6.22 -0.37
CA THR A 28 -21.84 5.97 -1.57
C THR A 28 -22.30 4.52 -1.72
N THR A 29 -21.67 3.59 -0.99
CA THR A 29 -22.00 2.17 -1.09
C THR A 29 -22.94 1.78 0.04
N PRO A 30 -23.95 0.92 -0.22
CA PRO A 30 -24.85 0.44 0.83
C PRO A 30 -24.09 -0.22 1.98
N PRO A 31 -24.56 -0.03 3.24
CA PRO A 31 -23.84 -0.54 4.40
C PRO A 31 -23.58 -2.04 4.40
N GLU A 32 -24.48 -2.82 3.82
CA GLU A 32 -24.33 -4.28 3.78
C GLU A 32 -23.32 -4.74 2.75
N ILE A 33 -23.00 -3.90 1.77
CA ILE A 33 -22.06 -4.25 0.70
C ILE A 33 -20.66 -3.72 0.99
N TYR A 34 -20.59 -2.57 1.66
CA TYR A 34 -19.30 -1.89 1.89
C TYR A 34 -18.24 -2.78 2.54
N PRO A 35 -18.54 -3.54 3.62
CA PRO A 35 -17.51 -4.37 4.24
C PRO A 35 -16.92 -5.41 3.29
N LEU A 36 -17.73 -5.96 2.41
CA LEU A 36 -17.27 -6.96 1.44
C LEU A 36 -16.33 -6.34 0.42
N MET A 37 -16.67 -5.15 -0.07
CA MET A 37 -15.83 -4.44 -1.02
C MET A 37 -14.57 -3.89 -0.36
N ALA A 38 -14.72 -3.30 0.82
CA ALA A 38 -13.61 -2.67 1.52
C ALA A 38 -12.55 -3.70 1.91
N GLY A 39 -12.95 -4.93 2.21
CA GLY A 39 -12.01 -5.98 2.60
C GLY A 39 -10.89 -6.19 1.59
N ALA A 40 -11.22 -6.23 0.32
CA ALA A 40 -10.22 -6.41 -0.74
C ALA A 40 -9.26 -5.22 -0.82
N TYR A 41 -9.80 -4.00 -0.74
CA TYR A 41 -8.96 -2.79 -0.78
C TYR A 41 -8.08 -2.68 0.45
N LEU A 42 -8.62 -3.01 1.63
CA LEU A 42 -7.85 -2.95 2.87
C LEU A 42 -6.72 -3.95 2.87
N ALA A 43 -6.96 -5.15 2.34
CA ALA A 43 -5.89 -6.15 2.21
C ALA A 43 -4.77 -5.64 1.31
N GLU A 44 -5.12 -4.99 0.21
CA GLU A 44 -4.13 -4.43 -0.71
C GLU A 44 -3.36 -3.28 -0.07
N ILE A 45 -4.05 -2.40 0.67
CA ILE A 45 -3.40 -1.31 1.38
C ILE A 45 -2.42 -1.86 2.41
N ASN A 46 -2.82 -2.88 3.17
CA ASN A 46 -1.94 -3.49 4.17
C ASN A 46 -0.70 -4.09 3.54
N ARG A 47 -0.86 -4.75 2.38
CA ARG A 47 0.28 -5.32 1.66
C ARG A 47 1.24 -4.23 1.21
N MET A 48 0.71 -3.15 0.64
CA MET A 48 1.55 -2.05 0.16
C MET A 48 2.24 -1.32 1.31
N HIS A 49 1.52 -1.13 2.44
CA HIS A 49 2.14 -0.54 3.63
C HIS A 49 3.28 -1.39 4.14
N ALA A 50 3.11 -2.70 4.17
CA ALA A 50 4.17 -3.61 4.63
C ALA A 50 5.41 -3.47 3.74
N GLU A 51 5.24 -3.35 2.44
CA GLU A 51 6.36 -3.14 1.53
C GLU A 51 7.05 -1.81 1.77
N VAL A 52 6.28 -0.75 2.00
CA VAL A 52 6.83 0.58 2.30
C VAL A 52 7.63 0.54 3.60
N LEU A 53 7.07 -0.06 4.64
CA LEU A 53 7.75 -0.15 5.92
C LEU A 53 9.02 -0.98 5.82
N GLU A 54 8.98 -2.07 5.07
CA GLU A 54 10.16 -2.90 4.87
C GLU A 54 11.27 -2.15 4.17
N TYR A 55 10.91 -1.36 3.17
CA TYR A 55 11.88 -0.53 2.47
C TYR A 55 12.48 0.55 3.37
N LEU A 56 11.64 1.21 4.16
CA LEU A 56 12.08 2.31 5.03
C LEU A 56 12.92 1.85 6.21
N LYS A 57 12.85 0.59 6.58
CA LYS A 57 13.70 0.04 7.64
C LYS A 57 15.17 0.07 7.26
N ARG A 58 15.49 0.15 5.98
CA ARG A 58 16.84 0.01 5.48
C ARG A 58 17.47 1.34 5.22
N HIS A 59 18.73 1.45 5.59
CA HIS A 59 19.54 2.60 5.17
C HIS A 59 19.82 2.49 3.68
N SER A 60 19.97 3.63 3.01
CA SER A 60 20.17 3.64 1.56
C SER A 60 21.43 2.91 1.11
N SER A 61 22.38 2.71 2.00
CA SER A 61 23.63 1.99 1.70
C SER A 61 23.51 0.48 1.82
N GLU A 62 22.38 -0.03 2.34
CA GLU A 62 22.22 -1.46 2.55
C GLU A 62 21.65 -2.13 1.28
N PRO A 63 22.12 -3.34 0.94
CA PRO A 63 21.56 -4.06 -0.18
C PRO A 63 20.15 -4.57 0.15
N LEU A 64 19.31 -4.68 -0.88
CA LEU A 64 17.98 -5.24 -0.72
C LEU A 64 18.08 -6.76 -0.58
N PRO A 65 17.12 -7.40 0.13
CA PRO A 65 17.15 -8.85 0.31
C PRO A 65 17.21 -9.64 -0.99
N ALA A 66 16.56 -9.16 -2.04
CA ALA A 66 16.59 -9.81 -3.34
C ALA A 66 17.99 -9.82 -3.94
N GLU A 67 18.80 -8.85 -3.61
CA GLU A 67 20.19 -8.74 -4.08
C GLU A 67 21.12 -9.59 -3.23
N ALA A 68 20.75 -9.81 -1.98
CA ALA A 68 21.55 -10.62 -1.07
C ALA A 68 21.40 -12.12 -1.35
N ALA A 69 20.39 -12.48 -2.09
CA ALA A 69 20.10 -13.89 -2.38
C ALA A 69 21.05 -14.52 -3.44
#